data_a898a2158519f786905617ef26fa6cc2
#
_entry.id   a898a2158519f786905617ef26fa6cc2
#
_cell.length_a   1.000
_cell.length_b   1.000
_cell.length_c   1.000
_cell.angle_alpha   90.00
_cell.angle_beta   90.00
_cell.angle_gamma   90.00
#
_symmetry.space_group_name_H-M   'P 1'
#
loop_
_entity.id
_entity.type
_entity.pdbx_description
1 polymer ?
#
loop_
_entity_poly.entity_id
_entity_poly.type
_entity_poly.pdbx_seq_one_letter_code
_entity_poly.pdbx_strand_id
1 'polypeptide(L)'
;MKSMIEDGLVHIFDGAMGSVLYTRGVFVNICFDELNLSNPEIVRRIHQEYVSAGSEILETNTFGANPVKLSSHSLEDRTEEINEKAAHLARDAGAGRVAVVGAIGPLGIRIEPWGPTARAEATAFFERQVNGLLAGGVDGFILETFADLNEIDCAFTAIRKLGDLPVIAQMTLGQNGKTVYGHTASQIAQELTSIGVDVIGLNCSVGPAVMLDAIEDMADTTSVPLSAQPNAGLPRTVRDRKIYMATPEYMAQYARRMVDAGVRFVGGCCGTTPDHIKQIRDSLRSDQPRPVMVRVTDVDQEGSEILDPVPLEACSTWGRKLSRGEPVVSIEVLPPRGWDRNAIVGPAHELKDAGVDSLAIVDGPRSRSRMGALSAAVIVEQEVGIEAIVHYTCRDRNM
;
A
#
# COMPACT_ATOMS: atom_id res chain seq x y z
N MET A 1 -18.45 10.31 -12.95
CA MET A 1 -18.17 9.27 -11.93
C MET A 1 -19.08 8.05 -12.05
N LYS A 2 -20.42 8.19 -12.07
CA LYS A 2 -21.34 7.04 -12.14
C LYS A 2 -21.09 6.13 -13.35
N SER A 3 -20.89 6.70 -14.56
CA SER A 3 -20.56 5.92 -15.75
C SER A 3 -19.26 5.12 -15.63
N MET A 4 -18.27 5.64 -14.91
CA MET A 4 -16.98 4.93 -14.67
C MET A 4 -17.15 3.73 -13.73
N ILE A 5 -18.12 3.76 -12.82
CA ILE A 5 -18.43 2.62 -11.95
C ILE A 5 -19.11 1.50 -12.75
N GLU A 6 -19.90 1.85 -13.76
CA GLU A 6 -20.75 0.94 -14.52
C GLU A 6 -20.08 0.37 -15.79
N ASP A 7 -19.02 1.01 -16.34
CA ASP A 7 -18.43 0.66 -17.65
C ASP A 7 -17.57 -0.60 -17.68
N GLY A 8 -17.18 -1.13 -16.52
CA GLY A 8 -16.35 -2.32 -16.42
C GLY A 8 -14.86 -2.08 -16.67
N LEU A 9 -14.41 -0.83 -16.86
CA LEU A 9 -13.04 -0.48 -17.17
C LEU A 9 -12.21 -0.20 -15.91
N VAL A 10 -10.89 -0.16 -16.08
CA VAL A 10 -9.96 0.27 -15.03
C VAL A 10 -9.72 1.76 -15.16
N HIS A 11 -9.91 2.49 -14.05
CA HIS A 11 -9.75 3.94 -13.96
C HIS A 11 -8.58 4.32 -13.06
N ILE A 12 -7.90 5.41 -13.40
CA ILE A 12 -6.67 5.85 -12.76
C ILE A 12 -6.95 7.11 -11.94
N PHE A 13 -6.76 6.98 -10.62
CA PHE A 13 -6.72 8.09 -9.69
C PHE A 13 -5.44 8.91 -9.84
N ASP A 14 -5.40 10.04 -9.20
CA ASP A 14 -4.17 10.77 -8.94
C ASP A 14 -3.34 10.11 -7.82
N GLY A 15 -2.39 10.84 -7.30
CA GLY A 15 -1.51 10.42 -6.22
C GLY A 15 -1.47 11.44 -5.10
N ALA A 16 -0.42 11.37 -4.29
CA ALA A 16 -0.30 12.18 -3.10
C ALA A 16 -0.35 13.69 -3.36
N MET A 17 -1.21 14.40 -2.61
CA MET A 17 -1.16 15.86 -2.53
C MET A 17 -0.18 16.31 -1.44
N GLY A 18 -0.36 15.86 -0.20
CA GLY A 18 0.41 16.35 0.95
C GLY A 18 1.91 16.11 0.85
N SER A 19 2.35 14.90 0.46
CA SER A 19 3.79 14.63 0.30
C SER A 19 4.41 15.39 -0.87
N VAL A 20 3.66 15.68 -1.92
CA VAL A 20 4.12 16.51 -3.04
C VAL A 20 4.25 17.97 -2.62
N LEU A 21 3.28 18.52 -1.88
CA LEU A 21 3.37 19.86 -1.28
C LEU A 21 4.62 19.97 -0.39
N TYR A 22 4.87 18.97 0.44
CA TYR A 22 6.05 18.92 1.29
C TYR A 22 7.37 18.94 0.50
N THR A 23 7.47 18.19 -0.59
CA THR A 23 8.67 18.21 -1.46
C THR A 23 8.86 19.55 -2.17
N ARG A 24 7.80 20.33 -2.32
CA ARG A 24 7.83 21.70 -2.88
C ARG A 24 8.10 22.79 -1.85
N GLY A 25 8.46 22.41 -0.63
CA GLY A 25 8.85 23.35 0.43
C GLY A 25 7.71 23.85 1.29
N VAL A 26 6.52 23.28 1.20
CA VAL A 26 5.43 23.56 2.15
C VAL A 26 5.69 22.74 3.42
N PHE A 27 5.85 23.40 4.55
CA PHE A 27 6.15 22.75 5.82
C PHE A 27 4.93 22.05 6.42
N VAL A 28 5.17 20.94 7.13
CA VAL A 28 4.11 20.09 7.73
C VAL A 28 3.29 20.75 8.85
N ASN A 29 3.72 21.89 9.36
CA ASN A 29 3.00 22.68 10.36
C ASN A 29 1.98 23.65 9.77
N ILE A 30 1.86 23.68 8.44
CA ILE A 30 0.87 24.51 7.72
C ILE A 30 -0.36 23.63 7.43
N CYS A 31 -1.54 24.23 7.52
CA CYS A 31 -2.77 23.58 7.05
C CYS A 31 -2.71 23.45 5.51
N PHE A 32 -2.58 22.23 5.01
CA PHE A 32 -2.49 22.00 3.55
C PHE A 32 -3.81 22.31 2.84
N ASP A 33 -4.92 22.12 3.53
CA ASP A 33 -6.27 22.39 3.00
C ASP A 33 -6.49 23.90 2.81
N GLU A 34 -5.90 24.71 3.66
CA GLU A 34 -6.00 26.18 3.57
C GLU A 34 -5.23 26.75 2.36
N LEU A 35 -4.27 26.01 1.80
CA LEU A 35 -3.59 26.42 0.57
C LEU A 35 -4.54 26.59 -0.62
N ASN A 36 -5.72 26.00 -0.58
CA ASN A 36 -6.76 26.26 -1.57
C ASN A 36 -7.15 27.75 -1.65
N LEU A 37 -6.94 28.49 -0.57
CA LEU A 37 -7.24 29.91 -0.46
C LEU A 37 -5.98 30.78 -0.51
N SER A 38 -4.95 30.45 0.28
CA SER A 38 -3.74 31.29 0.41
C SER A 38 -2.72 31.09 -0.72
N ASN A 39 -2.66 29.89 -1.30
CA ASN A 39 -1.75 29.60 -2.40
C ASN A 39 -2.38 28.62 -3.42
N PRO A 40 -3.49 29.03 -4.07
CA PRO A 40 -4.23 28.13 -4.98
C PRO A 40 -3.42 27.66 -6.18
N GLU A 41 -2.40 28.41 -6.58
CA GLU A 41 -1.58 28.07 -7.76
C GLU A 41 -0.74 26.81 -7.54
N ILE A 42 -0.21 26.58 -6.34
CA ILE A 42 0.55 25.38 -6.06
C ILE A 42 -0.35 24.12 -6.12
N VAL A 43 -1.57 24.23 -5.59
CA VAL A 43 -2.57 23.16 -5.61
C VAL A 43 -3.01 22.86 -7.05
N ARG A 44 -3.41 23.91 -7.80
CA ARG A 44 -3.81 23.80 -9.21
C ARG A 44 -2.73 23.13 -10.05
N ARG A 45 -1.48 23.53 -9.87
CA ARG A 45 -0.35 22.98 -10.63
C ARG A 45 -0.14 21.49 -10.34
N ILE A 46 -0.30 21.05 -9.09
CA ILE A 46 -0.20 19.63 -8.75
C ILE A 46 -1.30 18.82 -9.45
N HIS A 47 -2.55 19.28 -9.41
CA HIS A 47 -3.64 18.66 -10.14
C HIS A 47 -3.36 18.58 -11.65
N GLN A 48 -2.86 19.66 -12.27
CA GLN A 48 -2.51 19.68 -13.70
C GLN A 48 -1.41 18.67 -14.04
N GLU A 49 -0.43 18.49 -13.17
CA GLU A 49 0.63 17.50 -13.35
C GLU A 49 0.07 16.07 -13.29
N TYR A 50 -0.87 15.78 -12.39
CA TYR A 50 -1.56 14.50 -12.34
C TYR A 50 -2.44 14.26 -13.57
N VAL A 51 -3.18 15.25 -14.04
CA VAL A 51 -3.92 15.16 -15.32
C VAL A 51 -2.96 14.87 -16.48
N SER A 52 -1.81 15.54 -16.53
CA SER A 52 -0.79 15.32 -17.56
C SER A 52 -0.14 13.93 -17.45
N ALA A 53 -0.04 13.38 -16.25
CA ALA A 53 0.41 12.01 -16.00
C ALA A 53 -0.61 10.96 -16.44
N GLY A 54 -1.88 11.35 -16.62
CA GLY A 54 -2.96 10.51 -17.12
C GLY A 54 -3.94 10.04 -16.07
N SER A 55 -4.06 10.76 -14.95
CA SER A 55 -5.18 10.58 -14.02
C SER A 55 -6.51 10.86 -14.70
N GLU A 56 -7.48 10.03 -14.46
CA GLU A 56 -8.87 10.15 -14.94
C GLU A 56 -9.80 10.66 -13.85
N ILE A 57 -9.34 10.54 -12.59
CA ILE A 57 -10.05 11.01 -11.41
C ILE A 57 -9.05 11.82 -10.57
N LEU A 58 -9.47 13.01 -10.16
CA LEU A 58 -8.74 13.86 -9.22
C LEU A 58 -9.45 13.90 -7.88
N GLU A 59 -8.68 13.82 -6.80
CA GLU A 59 -9.13 14.05 -5.44
C GLU A 59 -8.91 15.49 -5.06
N THR A 60 -9.89 16.14 -4.42
CA THR A 60 -9.72 17.53 -3.95
C THR A 60 -8.70 17.62 -2.83
N ASN A 61 -8.02 18.73 -2.67
CA ASN A 61 -7.11 18.98 -1.53
C ASN A 61 -7.92 19.33 -0.27
N THR A 62 -8.66 18.34 0.27
CA THR A 62 -9.63 18.54 1.37
C THR A 62 -9.61 17.42 2.42
N PHE A 63 -8.58 16.59 2.45
CA PHE A 63 -8.46 15.46 3.40
C PHE A 63 -8.68 15.87 4.87
N GLY A 64 -8.18 17.05 5.26
CA GLY A 64 -8.29 17.59 6.59
C GLY A 64 -9.30 18.74 6.71
N ALA A 65 -10.04 19.07 5.67
CA ALA A 65 -10.90 20.23 5.60
C ALA A 65 -12.25 20.09 6.34
N ASN A 66 -12.27 19.37 7.47
CA ASN A 66 -13.42 19.29 8.38
C ASN A 66 -13.26 20.27 9.54
N PRO A 67 -14.36 20.70 10.20
CA PRO A 67 -14.30 21.73 11.26
C PRO A 67 -13.39 21.33 12.43
N VAL A 68 -13.30 20.03 12.75
CA VAL A 68 -12.50 19.54 13.87
C VAL A 68 -11.01 19.71 13.62
N LYS A 69 -10.50 19.31 12.46
CA LYS A 69 -9.08 19.50 12.11
C LYS A 69 -8.76 20.96 11.83
N LEU A 70 -9.65 21.69 11.17
CA LEU A 70 -9.47 23.10 10.88
C LEU A 70 -9.43 23.96 12.14
N SER A 71 -10.08 23.56 13.25
CA SER A 71 -10.05 24.31 14.51
C SER A 71 -8.65 24.44 15.10
N SER A 72 -7.76 23.47 14.84
CA SER A 72 -6.35 23.57 15.26
C SER A 72 -5.58 24.72 14.60
N HIS A 73 -6.16 25.28 13.53
CA HIS A 73 -5.63 26.42 12.78
C HIS A 73 -6.55 27.65 12.86
N SER A 74 -7.62 27.62 13.68
CA SER A 74 -8.65 28.67 13.78
C SER A 74 -9.34 28.93 12.44
N LEU A 75 -9.62 27.87 11.69
CA LEU A 75 -10.22 27.92 10.35
C LEU A 75 -11.56 27.16 10.27
N GLU A 76 -12.10 26.72 11.41
CA GLU A 76 -13.34 25.96 11.47
C GLU A 76 -14.55 26.67 10.85
N ASP A 77 -14.59 27.98 10.94
CA ASP A 77 -15.66 28.81 10.35
C ASP A 77 -15.57 28.92 8.83
N ARG A 78 -14.41 28.54 8.25
CA ARG A 78 -14.17 28.57 6.79
C ARG A 78 -14.26 27.18 6.15
N THR A 79 -14.83 26.21 6.82
CA THR A 79 -14.91 24.83 6.34
C THR A 79 -15.51 24.75 4.95
N GLU A 80 -16.69 25.33 4.74
CA GLU A 80 -17.40 25.29 3.47
C GLU A 80 -16.61 25.99 2.35
N GLU A 81 -16.07 27.17 2.63
CA GLU A 81 -15.28 27.97 1.68
C GLU A 81 -14.03 27.24 1.19
N ILE A 82 -13.28 26.59 2.10
CA ILE A 82 -12.07 25.84 1.77
C ILE A 82 -12.41 24.66 0.86
N ASN A 83 -13.47 23.91 1.15
CA ASN A 83 -13.91 22.76 0.39
C ASN A 83 -14.45 23.14 -0.99
N GLU A 84 -15.27 24.18 -1.09
CA GLU A 84 -15.78 24.71 -2.34
C GLU A 84 -14.64 25.16 -3.26
N LYS A 85 -13.70 25.91 -2.73
CA LYS A 85 -12.54 26.39 -3.49
C LYS A 85 -11.65 25.26 -3.98
N ALA A 86 -11.42 24.24 -3.15
CA ALA A 86 -10.65 23.05 -3.53
C ALA A 86 -11.29 22.31 -4.72
N ALA A 87 -12.61 22.11 -4.68
CA ALA A 87 -13.33 21.48 -5.78
C ALA A 87 -13.22 22.31 -7.08
N HIS A 88 -13.36 23.62 -7.01
CA HIS A 88 -13.16 24.50 -8.17
C HIS A 88 -11.73 24.37 -8.74
N LEU A 89 -10.68 24.34 -7.90
CA LEU A 89 -9.28 24.21 -8.34
C LEU A 89 -9.05 22.88 -9.09
N ALA A 90 -9.58 21.77 -8.57
CA ALA A 90 -9.47 20.46 -9.21
C ALA A 90 -10.24 20.42 -10.55
N ARG A 91 -11.46 21.01 -10.61
CA ARG A 91 -12.25 21.11 -11.84
C ARG A 91 -11.57 21.96 -12.90
N ASP A 92 -11.02 23.11 -12.52
CA ASP A 92 -10.26 23.99 -13.43
C ASP A 92 -9.04 23.26 -14.00
N ALA A 93 -8.28 22.55 -13.14
CA ALA A 93 -7.13 21.76 -13.57
C ALA A 93 -7.52 20.62 -14.51
N GLY A 94 -8.65 19.97 -14.25
CA GLY A 94 -9.20 18.89 -15.07
C GLY A 94 -9.76 19.34 -16.42
N ALA A 95 -10.16 20.62 -16.54
CA ALA A 95 -10.74 21.20 -17.74
C ALA A 95 -11.85 20.35 -18.38
N GLY A 96 -12.69 19.73 -17.57
CA GLY A 96 -13.80 18.85 -17.99
C GLY A 96 -13.37 17.48 -18.56
N ARG A 97 -12.09 17.12 -18.49
CA ARG A 97 -11.57 15.86 -19.05
C ARG A 97 -11.47 14.72 -18.04
N VAL A 98 -11.56 15.03 -16.76
CA VAL A 98 -11.44 14.08 -15.65
C VAL A 98 -12.60 14.26 -14.67
N ALA A 99 -12.93 13.22 -13.93
CA ALA A 99 -13.87 13.32 -12.82
C ALA A 99 -13.16 13.94 -11.61
N VAL A 100 -13.91 14.68 -10.80
CA VAL A 100 -13.41 15.28 -9.55
C VAL A 100 -14.18 14.73 -8.38
N VAL A 101 -13.52 14.08 -7.45
CA VAL A 101 -14.12 13.54 -6.22
C VAL A 101 -13.70 14.36 -5.01
N GLY A 102 -14.67 14.65 -4.15
CA GLY A 102 -14.44 15.36 -2.91
C GLY A 102 -13.78 14.43 -1.88
N ALA A 103 -12.52 14.71 -1.52
CA ALA A 103 -11.78 13.92 -0.55
C ALA A 103 -12.19 14.28 0.88
N ILE A 104 -12.58 13.28 1.67
CA ILE A 104 -13.00 13.40 3.06
C ILE A 104 -12.20 12.40 3.89
N GLY A 105 -11.37 12.90 4.80
CA GLY A 105 -10.65 12.08 5.77
C GLY A 105 -11.31 12.06 7.14
N PRO A 106 -10.82 11.21 8.07
CA PRO A 106 -11.36 11.12 9.43
C PRO A 106 -11.24 12.42 10.19
N LEU A 107 -12.13 12.64 11.15
CA LEU A 107 -12.18 13.86 11.98
C LEU A 107 -10.91 14.06 12.83
N GLY A 108 -10.22 12.97 13.17
CA GLY A 108 -9.04 13.03 14.04
C GLY A 108 -9.37 13.00 15.52
N ILE A 109 -10.63 12.75 15.88
CA ILE A 109 -11.13 12.54 17.24
C ILE A 109 -11.76 11.15 17.35
N ARG A 110 -11.96 10.66 18.57
CA ARG A 110 -12.69 9.41 18.81
C ARG A 110 -14.17 9.69 18.96
N ILE A 111 -14.98 8.91 18.24
CA ILE A 111 -16.44 8.95 18.31
C ILE A 111 -16.98 7.73 19.06
N GLU A 112 -18.25 7.72 19.40
CA GLU A 112 -18.95 6.55 19.96
C GLU A 112 -18.80 5.32 19.06
N PRO A 113 -18.56 4.12 19.65
CA PRO A 113 -18.50 3.83 21.10
C PRO A 113 -17.10 4.05 21.73
N TRP A 114 -16.10 4.46 20.95
CA TRP A 114 -14.70 4.52 21.38
C TRP A 114 -14.28 5.87 21.98
N GLY A 115 -15.14 6.87 21.91
CA GLY A 115 -14.88 8.23 22.37
C GLY A 115 -16.13 8.96 22.83
N PRO A 116 -15.98 10.21 23.29
CA PRO A 116 -17.07 10.99 23.87
C PRO A 116 -17.98 11.65 22.84
N THR A 117 -17.54 11.77 21.57
CA THR A 117 -18.29 12.47 20.53
C THR A 117 -19.41 11.58 20.01
N ALA A 118 -20.64 12.07 20.08
CA ALA A 118 -21.79 11.32 19.59
C ALA A 118 -21.74 11.17 18.06
N ARG A 119 -22.26 10.05 17.53
CA ARG A 119 -22.34 9.82 16.08
C ARG A 119 -23.09 10.92 15.33
N ALA A 120 -24.16 11.46 15.93
CA ALA A 120 -24.91 12.57 15.33
C ALA A 120 -24.07 13.85 15.21
N GLU A 121 -23.22 14.13 16.20
CA GLU A 121 -22.30 15.27 16.18
C GLU A 121 -21.21 15.08 15.11
N ALA A 122 -20.62 13.87 15.05
CA ALA A 122 -19.65 13.52 13.99
C ALA A 122 -20.27 13.67 12.59
N THR A 123 -21.50 13.20 12.39
CA THR A 123 -22.23 13.37 11.13
C THR A 123 -22.39 14.85 10.78
N ALA A 124 -22.74 15.69 11.75
CA ALA A 124 -22.90 17.15 11.50
C ALA A 124 -21.56 17.82 11.10
N PHE A 125 -20.43 17.39 11.62
CA PHE A 125 -19.12 17.87 11.17
C PHE A 125 -18.84 17.49 9.71
N PHE A 126 -19.16 16.27 9.30
CA PHE A 126 -19.03 15.85 7.91
C PHE A 126 -20.02 16.59 6.98
N GLU A 127 -21.25 16.85 7.41
CA GLU A 127 -22.23 17.61 6.63
C GLU A 127 -21.70 18.98 6.19
N ARG A 128 -20.93 19.67 7.04
CA ARG A 128 -20.31 20.95 6.69
C ARG A 128 -19.30 20.79 5.55
N GLN A 129 -18.43 19.77 5.65
CA GLN A 129 -17.45 19.50 4.60
C GLN A 129 -18.14 19.10 3.27
N VAL A 130 -19.14 18.24 3.33
CA VAL A 130 -19.93 17.78 2.18
C VAL A 130 -20.64 18.97 1.49
N ASN A 131 -21.22 19.90 2.26
CA ASN A 131 -21.87 21.09 1.73
C ASN A 131 -20.91 21.95 0.87
N GLY A 132 -19.70 22.20 1.36
CA GLY A 132 -18.69 22.94 0.60
C GLY A 132 -18.27 22.21 -0.69
N LEU A 133 -18.07 20.89 -0.63
CA LEU A 133 -17.71 20.08 -1.79
C LEU A 133 -18.83 20.04 -2.84
N LEU A 134 -20.09 19.93 -2.41
CA LEU A 134 -21.25 20.00 -3.30
C LEU A 134 -21.38 21.36 -3.97
N ALA A 135 -21.18 22.46 -3.23
CA ALA A 135 -21.18 23.80 -3.77
C ALA A 135 -20.09 24.00 -4.85
N GLY A 136 -18.92 23.38 -4.66
CA GLY A 136 -17.84 23.36 -5.65
C GLY A 136 -18.08 22.42 -6.84
N GLY A 137 -19.15 21.62 -6.80
CA GLY A 137 -19.61 20.80 -7.93
C GLY A 137 -18.79 19.55 -8.19
N VAL A 138 -18.46 18.77 -7.16
CA VAL A 138 -17.77 17.47 -7.30
C VAL A 138 -18.66 16.44 -8.01
N ASP A 139 -18.05 15.45 -8.67
CA ASP A 139 -18.74 14.38 -9.43
C ASP A 139 -19.01 13.13 -8.55
N GLY A 140 -18.46 13.10 -7.33
CA GLY A 140 -18.57 12.04 -6.34
C GLY A 140 -17.78 12.37 -5.09
N PHE A 141 -17.72 11.43 -4.17
CA PHE A 141 -16.96 11.56 -2.93
C PHE A 141 -16.00 10.39 -2.75
N ILE A 142 -14.88 10.64 -2.11
CA ILE A 142 -13.97 9.61 -1.60
C ILE A 142 -13.78 9.80 -0.09
N LEU A 143 -14.18 8.79 0.68
CA LEU A 143 -13.91 8.65 2.09
C LEU A 143 -12.59 7.90 2.22
N GLU A 144 -11.50 8.57 2.59
CA GLU A 144 -10.17 7.99 2.53
C GLU A 144 -9.48 7.92 3.91
N THR A 145 -8.67 6.88 4.08
CA THR A 145 -7.79 6.70 5.27
C THR A 145 -8.58 6.55 6.58
N PHE A 146 -9.80 6.05 6.52
CA PHE A 146 -10.57 5.73 7.71
C PHE A 146 -10.05 4.44 8.36
N ALA A 147 -10.09 4.40 9.70
CA ALA A 147 -9.70 3.23 10.48
C ALA A 147 -10.88 2.66 11.30
N ASP A 148 -11.90 3.48 11.54
CA ASP A 148 -13.11 3.13 12.29
C ASP A 148 -14.32 3.04 11.36
N LEU A 149 -14.98 1.88 11.36
CA LEU A 149 -16.20 1.64 10.57
C LEU A 149 -17.39 2.50 11.02
N ASN A 150 -17.46 2.87 12.31
CA ASN A 150 -18.50 3.78 12.78
C ASN A 150 -18.29 5.21 12.24
N GLU A 151 -17.04 5.66 12.17
CA GLU A 151 -16.73 7.00 11.67
C GLU A 151 -17.01 7.11 10.16
N ILE A 152 -16.60 6.12 9.36
CA ILE A 152 -16.88 6.13 7.92
C ILE A 152 -18.37 6.05 7.63
N ASP A 153 -19.16 5.34 8.45
CA ASP A 153 -20.63 5.31 8.35
C ASP A 153 -21.26 6.68 8.67
N CYS A 154 -20.71 7.44 9.63
CA CYS A 154 -21.15 8.81 9.89
C CYS A 154 -20.89 9.72 8.68
N ALA A 155 -19.71 9.60 8.05
CA ALA A 155 -19.37 10.37 6.86
C ALA A 155 -20.27 9.99 5.66
N PHE A 156 -20.50 8.70 5.44
CA PHE A 156 -21.41 8.21 4.40
C PHE A 156 -22.85 8.69 4.63
N THR A 157 -23.33 8.62 5.88
CA THR A 157 -24.64 9.14 6.28
C THR A 157 -24.76 10.63 5.98
N ALA A 158 -23.73 11.43 6.26
CA ALA A 158 -23.72 12.87 5.95
C ALA A 158 -23.88 13.13 4.43
N ILE A 159 -23.18 12.36 3.60
CA ILE A 159 -23.28 12.49 2.14
C ILE A 159 -24.70 12.13 1.68
N ARG A 160 -25.25 11.00 2.14
CA ARG A 160 -26.60 10.54 1.72
C ARG A 160 -27.73 11.43 2.19
N LYS A 161 -27.57 12.20 3.28
CA LYS A 161 -28.52 13.24 3.68
C LYS A 161 -28.56 14.42 2.72
N LEU A 162 -27.46 14.72 2.05
CA LEU A 162 -27.30 15.91 1.23
C LEU A 162 -27.35 15.64 -0.29
N GLY A 163 -27.20 14.38 -0.73
CA GLY A 163 -27.26 14.03 -2.14
C GLY A 163 -26.95 12.55 -2.43
N ASP A 164 -27.11 12.19 -3.70
CA ASP A 164 -26.98 10.81 -4.21
C ASP A 164 -25.76 10.61 -5.11
N LEU A 165 -24.74 11.47 -4.99
CA LEU A 165 -23.51 11.29 -5.76
C LEU A 165 -22.77 10.02 -5.34
N PRO A 166 -22.04 9.36 -6.26
CA PRO A 166 -21.30 8.16 -5.96
C PRO A 166 -20.28 8.36 -4.84
N VAL A 167 -20.11 7.34 -4.01
CA VAL A 167 -19.20 7.33 -2.87
C VAL A 167 -18.23 6.15 -2.97
N ILE A 168 -16.95 6.47 -2.94
CA ILE A 168 -15.85 5.53 -2.77
C ILE A 168 -15.47 5.54 -1.30
N ALA A 169 -15.41 4.36 -0.66
CA ALA A 169 -15.06 4.24 0.76
C ALA A 169 -13.79 3.42 0.92
N GLN A 170 -12.75 4.04 1.45
CA GLN A 170 -11.44 3.43 1.64
C GLN A 170 -11.03 3.41 3.11
N MET A 171 -10.69 2.22 3.58
CA MET A 171 -10.14 2.01 4.91
C MET A 171 -8.61 1.91 4.85
N THR A 172 -7.97 2.09 6.00
CA THR A 172 -6.52 1.91 6.13
C THR A 172 -6.18 0.77 7.07
N LEU A 173 -5.15 0.00 6.69
CA LEU A 173 -4.68 -1.19 7.42
C LEU A 173 -3.26 -0.98 7.95
N GLY A 174 -2.94 -1.62 9.06
CA GLY A 174 -1.57 -1.77 9.53
C GLY A 174 -0.82 -2.87 8.77
N GLN A 175 0.48 -3.03 9.09
CA GLN A 175 1.33 -4.07 8.50
C GLN A 175 0.85 -5.51 8.79
N ASN A 176 -0.02 -5.68 9.76
CA ASN A 176 -0.65 -6.95 10.12
C ASN A 176 -1.94 -7.25 9.33
N GLY A 177 -2.26 -6.47 8.30
CA GLY A 177 -3.47 -6.63 7.49
C GLY A 177 -4.79 -6.30 8.20
N LYS A 178 -4.75 -5.57 9.32
CA LYS A 178 -5.95 -5.20 10.10
C LYS A 178 -5.98 -3.71 10.38
N THR A 179 -7.19 -3.15 10.56
CA THR A 179 -7.33 -1.79 11.09
C THR A 179 -6.84 -1.72 12.54
N VAL A 180 -6.65 -0.51 13.06
CA VAL A 180 -6.31 -0.30 14.48
C VAL A 180 -7.39 -0.81 15.44
N TYR A 181 -8.61 -1.00 14.95
CA TYR A 181 -9.73 -1.59 15.72
C TYR A 181 -9.87 -3.10 15.50
N GLY A 182 -8.94 -3.73 14.74
CA GLY A 182 -8.85 -5.18 14.58
C GLY A 182 -9.64 -5.77 13.40
N HIS A 183 -10.32 -4.97 12.59
CA HIS A 183 -11.08 -5.45 11.43
C HIS A 183 -10.15 -5.95 10.33
N THR A 184 -10.45 -7.12 9.77
CA THR A 184 -9.78 -7.69 8.61
C THR A 184 -10.31 -7.08 7.31
N ALA A 185 -9.58 -7.28 6.20
CA ALA A 185 -10.00 -6.83 4.88
C ALA A 185 -11.38 -7.40 4.47
N SER A 186 -11.63 -8.69 4.74
CA SER A 186 -12.95 -9.32 4.49
C SER A 186 -14.07 -8.70 5.31
N GLN A 187 -13.84 -8.40 6.60
CA GLN A 187 -14.83 -7.73 7.45
C GLN A 187 -15.13 -6.31 6.95
N ILE A 188 -14.11 -5.57 6.54
CA ILE A 188 -14.27 -4.24 5.92
C ILE A 188 -15.15 -4.33 4.68
N ALA A 189 -14.87 -5.30 3.79
CA ALA A 189 -15.64 -5.48 2.56
C ALA A 189 -17.12 -5.79 2.86
N GLN A 190 -17.40 -6.65 3.85
CA GLN A 190 -18.78 -6.98 4.27
C GLN A 190 -19.52 -5.75 4.80
N GLU A 191 -18.90 -5.02 5.73
CA GLU A 191 -19.52 -3.85 6.36
C GLU A 191 -19.76 -2.72 5.35
N LEU A 192 -18.76 -2.38 4.53
CA LEU A 192 -18.90 -1.34 3.51
C LEU A 192 -19.94 -1.72 2.43
N THR A 193 -20.03 -3.01 2.08
CA THR A 193 -21.09 -3.51 1.21
C THR A 193 -22.47 -3.31 1.86
N SER A 194 -22.59 -3.60 3.16
CA SER A 194 -23.86 -3.51 3.87
C SER A 194 -24.41 -2.09 3.99
N ILE A 195 -23.55 -1.09 4.12
CA ILE A 195 -23.95 0.33 4.16
C ILE A 195 -24.24 0.92 2.79
N GLY A 196 -23.91 0.21 1.71
CA GLY A 196 -24.31 0.57 0.35
C GLY A 196 -23.43 1.62 -0.33
N VAL A 197 -22.12 1.58 -0.11
CA VAL A 197 -21.16 2.41 -0.87
C VAL A 197 -21.00 1.89 -2.29
N ASP A 198 -20.64 2.76 -3.21
CA ASP A 198 -20.59 2.44 -4.64
C ASP A 198 -19.25 1.77 -5.04
N VAL A 199 -18.17 2.06 -4.33
CA VAL A 199 -16.84 1.46 -4.51
C VAL A 199 -16.19 1.28 -3.13
N ILE A 200 -15.57 0.14 -2.91
CA ILE A 200 -14.90 -0.21 -1.65
C ILE A 200 -13.40 -0.28 -1.87
N GLY A 201 -12.59 0.12 -0.89
CA GLY A 201 -11.15 -0.02 -1.08
C GLY A 201 -10.28 0.19 0.14
N LEU A 202 -8.99 0.26 -0.17
CA LEU A 202 -7.93 0.49 0.80
C LEU A 202 -6.99 1.58 0.30
N ASN A 203 -6.54 2.44 1.22
CA ASN A 203 -5.52 3.43 0.91
C ASN A 203 -4.56 3.66 2.07
N CYS A 204 -3.42 4.26 1.77
CA CYS A 204 -2.41 4.73 2.73
C CYS A 204 -1.85 3.63 3.66
N SER A 205 -1.09 4.04 4.67
CA SER A 205 -0.45 3.28 5.77
C SER A 205 0.50 2.17 5.37
N VAL A 206 0.20 1.41 4.33
CA VAL A 206 1.02 0.28 3.86
C VAL A 206 1.51 0.49 2.43
N GLY A 207 2.56 -0.24 2.06
CA GLY A 207 3.03 -0.31 0.68
C GLY A 207 2.19 -1.29 -0.15
N PRO A 208 2.48 -1.37 -1.48
CA PRO A 208 1.63 -2.11 -2.41
C PRO A 208 1.58 -3.62 -2.16
N ALA A 209 2.62 -4.23 -1.58
CA ALA A 209 2.64 -5.67 -1.32
C ALA A 209 1.57 -6.08 -0.28
N VAL A 210 1.60 -5.45 0.90
CA VAL A 210 0.62 -5.73 1.97
C VAL A 210 -0.80 -5.37 1.54
N MET A 211 -0.95 -4.29 0.74
CA MET A 211 -2.27 -3.91 0.24
C MET A 211 -2.81 -4.93 -0.76
N LEU A 212 -1.97 -5.53 -1.61
CA LEU A 212 -2.39 -6.55 -2.55
C LEU A 212 -2.99 -7.76 -1.83
N ASP A 213 -2.30 -8.29 -0.80
CA ASP A 213 -2.79 -9.43 -0.03
C ASP A 213 -4.18 -9.13 0.56
N ALA A 214 -4.38 -7.93 1.10
CA ALA A 214 -5.67 -7.51 1.64
C ALA A 214 -6.75 -7.30 0.56
N ILE A 215 -6.38 -6.84 -0.63
CA ILE A 215 -7.31 -6.68 -1.76
C ILE A 215 -7.78 -8.05 -2.28
N GLU A 216 -6.90 -9.05 -2.32
CA GLU A 216 -7.27 -10.43 -2.69
C GLU A 216 -8.34 -10.98 -1.71
N ASP A 217 -8.16 -10.80 -0.39
CA ASP A 217 -9.16 -11.15 0.63
C ASP A 217 -10.49 -10.40 0.44
N MET A 218 -10.45 -9.12 0.04
CA MET A 218 -11.67 -8.34 -0.22
C MET A 218 -12.40 -8.82 -1.47
N ALA A 219 -11.66 -9.13 -2.54
CA ALA A 219 -12.23 -9.57 -3.83
C ALA A 219 -13.03 -10.87 -3.71
N ASP A 220 -12.60 -11.77 -2.81
CA ASP A 220 -13.32 -13.00 -2.51
C ASP A 220 -14.62 -12.78 -1.69
N THR A 221 -14.78 -11.59 -1.12
CA THR A 221 -15.85 -11.31 -0.15
C THR A 221 -16.99 -10.47 -0.76
N THR A 222 -16.71 -9.63 -1.75
CA THR A 222 -17.69 -8.67 -2.30
C THR A 222 -17.67 -8.64 -3.82
N SER A 223 -18.83 -8.29 -4.40
CA SER A 223 -18.96 -7.97 -5.84
C SER A 223 -18.94 -6.46 -6.13
N VAL A 224 -18.86 -5.62 -5.10
CA VAL A 224 -18.75 -4.17 -5.27
C VAL A 224 -17.37 -3.85 -5.87
N PRO A 225 -17.27 -2.94 -6.86
CA PRO A 225 -16.00 -2.56 -7.45
C PRO A 225 -14.95 -2.14 -6.42
N LEU A 226 -13.69 -2.58 -6.61
CA LEU A 226 -12.61 -2.31 -5.66
C LEU A 226 -11.72 -1.15 -6.09
N SER A 227 -11.21 -0.41 -5.09
CA SER A 227 -10.21 0.64 -5.27
C SER A 227 -8.96 0.37 -4.41
N ALA A 228 -7.78 0.79 -4.91
CA ALA A 228 -6.52 0.62 -4.21
C ALA A 228 -5.56 1.80 -4.46
N GLN A 229 -5.12 2.46 -3.38
CA GLN A 229 -4.18 3.58 -3.43
C GLN A 229 -3.08 3.41 -2.36
N PRO A 230 -2.09 2.53 -2.61
CA PRO A 230 -0.99 2.27 -1.68
C PRO A 230 -0.02 3.44 -1.58
N ASN A 231 0.71 3.50 -0.48
CA ASN A 231 1.88 4.37 -0.36
C ASN A 231 3.01 3.89 -1.28
N ALA A 232 3.91 4.80 -1.67
CA ALA A 232 5.15 4.45 -2.37
C ALA A 232 6.14 3.75 -1.42
N GLY A 233 5.72 2.65 -0.81
CA GLY A 233 6.42 1.92 0.24
C GLY A 233 6.20 2.50 1.63
N LEU A 234 6.95 1.99 2.61
CA LEU A 234 6.91 2.51 3.98
C LEU A 234 7.79 3.76 4.12
N PRO A 235 7.33 4.78 4.88
CA PRO A 235 8.14 5.96 5.12
C PRO A 235 9.38 5.61 5.95
N ARG A 236 10.54 6.08 5.51
CA ARG A 236 11.77 6.09 6.31
C ARG A 236 12.06 7.50 6.78
N THR A 237 12.39 7.66 8.05
CA THR A 237 12.80 8.97 8.58
C THR A 237 14.29 9.14 8.33
N VAL A 238 14.64 10.15 7.52
CA VAL A 238 16.03 10.54 7.25
C VAL A 238 16.16 12.03 7.55
N ARG A 239 16.95 12.40 8.56
CA ARG A 239 17.14 13.80 9.01
C ARG A 239 15.79 14.53 9.22
N ASP A 240 14.91 13.90 10.00
CA ASP A 240 13.54 14.36 10.33
C ASP A 240 12.58 14.50 9.13
N ARG A 241 12.94 13.97 7.96
CA ARG A 241 12.09 13.92 6.77
C ARG A 241 11.59 12.51 6.52
N LYS A 242 10.30 12.38 6.24
CA LYS A 242 9.72 11.13 5.76
C LYS A 242 9.99 10.98 4.26
N ILE A 243 10.73 9.94 3.90
CA ILE A 243 11.08 9.60 2.51
C ILE A 243 10.43 8.27 2.17
N TYR A 244 9.79 8.21 1.00
CA TYR A 244 9.20 7.00 0.44
C TYR A 244 10.13 6.47 -0.65
N MET A 245 10.35 5.15 -0.70
CA MET A 245 11.44 4.54 -1.47
C MET A 245 10.98 3.63 -2.62
N ALA A 246 9.67 3.38 -2.77
CA ALA A 246 9.20 2.59 -3.90
C ALA A 246 9.34 3.39 -5.20
N THR A 247 9.84 2.73 -6.23
CA THR A 247 9.99 3.37 -7.56
C THR A 247 8.68 3.34 -8.35
N PRO A 248 8.53 4.21 -9.36
CA PRO A 248 7.38 4.18 -10.26
C PRO A 248 7.13 2.81 -10.90
N GLU A 249 8.20 2.10 -11.30
CA GLU A 249 8.11 0.78 -11.92
C GLU A 249 7.58 -0.28 -10.94
N TYR A 250 8.05 -0.24 -9.69
CA TYR A 250 7.58 -1.13 -8.63
C TYR A 250 6.10 -0.92 -8.34
N MET A 251 5.67 0.35 -8.22
CA MET A 251 4.26 0.68 -8.04
C MET A 251 3.40 0.22 -9.22
N ALA A 252 3.90 0.37 -10.45
CA ALA A 252 3.20 -0.05 -11.65
C ALA A 252 3.03 -1.58 -11.76
N GLN A 253 4.04 -2.35 -11.33
CA GLN A 253 3.92 -3.82 -11.26
C GLN A 253 2.82 -4.25 -10.30
N TYR A 254 2.76 -3.66 -9.11
CA TYR A 254 1.72 -3.98 -8.14
C TYR A 254 0.33 -3.48 -8.55
N ALA A 255 0.24 -2.30 -9.20
CA ALA A 255 -1.01 -1.82 -9.76
C ALA A 255 -1.61 -2.82 -10.75
N ARG A 256 -0.78 -3.44 -11.61
CA ARG A 256 -1.21 -4.50 -12.52
C ARG A 256 -1.73 -5.72 -11.76
N ARG A 257 -1.00 -6.19 -10.75
CA ARG A 257 -1.44 -7.33 -9.92
C ARG A 257 -2.74 -7.05 -9.19
N MET A 258 -2.93 -5.83 -8.68
CA MET A 258 -4.18 -5.40 -8.05
C MET A 258 -5.35 -5.40 -9.04
N VAL A 259 -5.12 -4.95 -10.28
CA VAL A 259 -6.11 -5.03 -11.35
C VAL A 259 -6.44 -6.48 -11.71
N ASP A 260 -5.43 -7.34 -11.77
CA ASP A 260 -5.64 -8.79 -12.01
C ASP A 260 -6.42 -9.44 -10.85
N ALA A 261 -6.30 -8.93 -9.62
CA ALA A 261 -7.09 -9.31 -8.44
C ALA A 261 -8.50 -8.69 -8.38
N GLY A 262 -8.87 -7.85 -9.35
CA GLY A 262 -10.23 -7.28 -9.45
C GLY A 262 -10.36 -5.80 -9.13
N VAL A 263 -9.26 -5.09 -8.83
CA VAL A 263 -9.29 -3.63 -8.62
C VAL A 263 -9.64 -2.94 -9.92
N ARG A 264 -10.59 -2.00 -9.85
CA ARG A 264 -11.03 -1.19 -10.98
C ARG A 264 -10.65 0.29 -10.87
N PHE A 265 -10.34 0.74 -9.67
CA PHE A 265 -9.94 2.11 -9.40
C PHE A 265 -8.57 2.09 -8.73
N VAL A 266 -7.53 2.50 -9.44
CA VAL A 266 -6.14 2.37 -8.97
C VAL A 266 -5.40 3.70 -9.02
N GLY A 267 -4.63 4.00 -7.98
CA GLY A 267 -3.81 5.19 -7.88
C GLY A 267 -2.70 5.04 -6.86
N GLY A 268 -2.38 6.13 -6.19
CA GLY A 268 -1.38 6.11 -5.14
C GLY A 268 -1.71 7.06 -4.00
N CYS A 269 -1.14 6.80 -2.83
CA CYS A 269 -1.24 7.65 -1.66
C CYS A 269 0.14 8.22 -1.31
N CYS A 270 0.49 8.37 -0.06
CA CYS A 270 1.70 9.04 0.40
C CYS A 270 2.98 8.59 -0.33
N GLY A 271 3.79 9.57 -0.74
CA GLY A 271 5.05 9.35 -1.45
C GLY A 271 4.92 9.13 -2.96
N THR A 272 3.73 8.93 -3.49
CA THR A 272 3.54 8.85 -4.95
C THR A 272 3.61 10.25 -5.59
N THR A 273 4.04 10.29 -6.84
CA THR A 273 4.23 11.52 -7.64
C THR A 273 3.56 11.35 -9.00
N PRO A 274 3.46 12.40 -9.81
CA PRO A 274 2.99 12.29 -11.20
C PRO A 274 3.72 11.21 -12.02
N ASP A 275 5.03 10.99 -11.77
CA ASP A 275 5.79 9.93 -12.46
C ASP A 275 5.30 8.52 -12.09
N HIS A 276 4.92 8.29 -10.83
CA HIS A 276 4.31 7.03 -10.41
C HIS A 276 2.98 6.78 -11.13
N ILE A 277 2.12 7.78 -11.17
CA ILE A 277 0.82 7.66 -11.84
C ILE A 277 0.97 7.45 -13.35
N LYS A 278 1.91 8.17 -13.97
CA LYS A 278 2.25 7.96 -15.38
C LYS A 278 2.68 6.52 -15.66
N GLN A 279 3.56 5.98 -14.82
CA GLN A 279 4.07 4.62 -14.99
C GLN A 279 2.98 3.55 -14.75
N ILE A 280 2.08 3.78 -13.77
CA ILE A 280 0.89 2.94 -13.55
C ILE A 280 0.02 2.95 -14.80
N ARG A 281 -0.34 4.12 -15.33
CA ARG A 281 -1.13 4.26 -16.56
C ARG A 281 -0.48 3.53 -17.73
N ASP A 282 0.80 3.79 -18.00
CA ASP A 282 1.51 3.21 -19.12
C ASP A 282 1.58 1.68 -19.02
N SER A 283 1.78 1.16 -17.81
CA SER A 283 1.75 -0.28 -17.53
C SER A 283 0.38 -0.91 -17.78
N LEU A 284 -0.70 -0.26 -17.37
CA LEU A 284 -2.06 -0.81 -17.51
C LEU A 284 -2.62 -0.71 -18.93
N ARG A 285 -2.13 0.26 -19.72
CA ARG A 285 -2.62 0.52 -21.09
C ARG A 285 -1.70 0.01 -22.19
N SER A 286 -0.54 -0.58 -21.83
CA SER A 286 0.36 -1.17 -22.84
C SER A 286 -0.25 -2.46 -23.38
N ASP A 287 -0.36 -2.56 -24.73
CA ASP A 287 -0.76 -3.77 -25.47
C ASP A 287 0.34 -4.86 -25.50
N GLN A 288 1.37 -4.77 -24.64
CA GLN A 288 2.38 -5.83 -24.56
C GLN A 288 1.74 -7.11 -24.04
N PRO A 289 2.04 -8.28 -24.63
CA PRO A 289 1.55 -9.55 -24.13
C PRO A 289 1.94 -9.66 -22.65
N ARG A 290 0.93 -9.83 -21.80
CA ARG A 290 1.11 -10.06 -20.37
C ARG A 290 2.10 -11.20 -20.20
N PRO A 291 3.14 -11.08 -19.35
CA PRO A 291 3.77 -12.27 -18.85
C PRO A 291 2.63 -13.03 -18.19
N VAL A 292 2.33 -14.21 -18.73
CA VAL A 292 1.35 -15.12 -18.15
C VAL A 292 1.90 -15.45 -16.77
N MET A 293 1.37 -14.79 -15.74
CA MET A 293 1.51 -15.30 -14.39
C MET A 293 0.73 -16.61 -14.42
N VAL A 294 1.45 -17.70 -14.52
CA VAL A 294 0.90 -19.01 -14.30
C VAL A 294 0.40 -19.01 -12.85
N ARG A 295 -0.90 -18.73 -12.65
CA ARG A 295 -1.54 -19.30 -11.48
C ARG A 295 -1.28 -20.79 -11.61
N VAL A 296 -0.56 -21.36 -10.70
CA VAL A 296 -0.62 -22.79 -10.47
C VAL A 296 -1.98 -23.04 -9.83
N THR A 297 -3.05 -22.90 -10.64
CA THR A 297 -4.23 -23.73 -10.41
C THR A 297 -3.74 -25.13 -10.67
N ASP A 298 -4.03 -26.06 -9.79
CA ASP A 298 -3.82 -27.48 -10.03
C ASP A 298 -4.22 -27.78 -11.49
N VAL A 299 -3.21 -27.80 -12.36
CA VAL A 299 -3.39 -28.30 -13.71
C VAL A 299 -3.48 -29.78 -13.50
N ASP A 300 -4.64 -30.36 -13.81
CA ASP A 300 -4.77 -31.78 -14.04
C ASP A 300 -3.56 -32.23 -14.87
N GLN A 301 -2.70 -32.98 -14.22
CA GLN A 301 -1.45 -33.45 -14.78
C GLN A 301 -1.76 -34.56 -15.81
N GLU A 302 -2.04 -34.15 -17.03
CA GLU A 302 -1.83 -35.05 -18.17
C GLU A 302 -0.53 -34.61 -18.86
N GLY A 303 0.56 -35.28 -18.53
CA GLY A 303 1.75 -35.38 -19.38
C GLY A 303 3.05 -34.71 -18.95
N SER A 304 3.27 -34.29 -17.70
CA SER A 304 4.62 -34.05 -17.20
C SER A 304 5.12 -35.29 -16.45
N GLU A 305 6.25 -35.85 -16.84
CA GLU A 305 6.97 -36.81 -15.99
C GLU A 305 7.20 -36.12 -14.64
N ILE A 306 6.40 -36.51 -13.64
CA ILE A 306 6.66 -36.15 -12.24
C ILE A 306 7.93 -36.90 -11.90
N LEU A 307 9.06 -36.20 -11.89
CA LEU A 307 10.26 -36.74 -11.27
C LEU A 307 9.91 -36.98 -9.80
N ASP A 308 9.94 -38.19 -9.36
CA ASP A 308 9.76 -38.51 -7.95
C ASP A 308 10.68 -37.63 -7.10
N PRO A 309 10.17 -37.01 -6.01
CA PRO A 309 10.99 -36.19 -5.16
C PRO A 309 12.22 -36.99 -4.69
N VAL A 310 13.40 -36.40 -4.81
CA VAL A 310 14.63 -37.05 -4.32
C VAL A 310 14.45 -37.33 -2.83
N PRO A 311 14.58 -38.59 -2.39
CA PRO A 311 14.42 -38.93 -0.98
C PRO A 311 15.35 -38.11 -0.10
N LEU A 312 14.90 -37.67 1.06
CA LEU A 312 15.68 -36.80 1.99
C LEU A 312 17.07 -37.41 2.29
N GLU A 313 17.16 -38.74 2.41
CA GLU A 313 18.42 -39.46 2.65
C GLU A 313 19.40 -39.40 1.49
N ALA A 314 18.93 -39.09 0.28
CA ALA A 314 19.78 -38.95 -0.91
C ALA A 314 20.20 -37.48 -1.16
N CYS A 315 19.57 -36.54 -0.47
CA CYS A 315 19.86 -35.12 -0.65
C CYS A 315 21.19 -34.68 0.02
N SER A 316 21.46 -35.18 1.24
CA SER A 316 22.63 -34.76 2.02
C SER A 316 22.94 -35.76 3.16
N THR A 317 24.12 -35.63 3.78
CA THR A 317 24.46 -36.41 4.99
C THR A 317 23.57 -36.04 6.16
N TRP A 318 23.24 -34.78 6.29
CA TRP A 318 22.32 -34.24 7.29
C TRP A 318 20.90 -34.79 7.09
N GLY A 319 20.42 -34.73 5.85
CA GLY A 319 19.14 -35.31 5.46
C GLY A 319 19.05 -36.83 5.74
N ARG A 320 20.17 -37.55 5.54
CA ARG A 320 20.26 -38.99 5.86
C ARG A 320 20.13 -39.27 7.34
N LYS A 321 20.79 -38.50 8.19
CA LYS A 321 20.66 -38.62 9.65
C LYS A 321 19.23 -38.34 10.10
N LEU A 322 18.62 -37.26 9.60
CA LEU A 322 17.21 -36.93 9.91
C LEU A 322 16.25 -38.07 9.50
N SER A 323 16.40 -38.64 8.31
CA SER A 323 15.52 -39.73 7.84
C SER A 323 15.61 -40.98 8.72
N ARG A 324 16.73 -41.15 9.43
CA ARG A 324 16.97 -42.27 10.37
C ARG A 324 16.60 -41.92 11.81
N GLY A 325 16.14 -40.69 12.10
CA GLY A 325 15.85 -40.28 13.45
C GLY A 325 17.10 -40.07 14.32
N GLU A 326 18.28 -39.93 13.69
CA GLU A 326 19.52 -39.65 14.39
C GLU A 326 19.60 -38.18 14.83
N PRO A 327 20.17 -37.88 15.99
CA PRO A 327 20.36 -36.47 16.41
C PRO A 327 21.33 -35.76 15.48
N VAL A 328 21.01 -34.53 15.14
CA VAL A 328 21.87 -33.65 14.31
C VAL A 328 22.16 -32.34 15.05
N VAL A 329 23.38 -31.82 14.90
CA VAL A 329 23.83 -30.57 15.50
C VAL A 329 24.12 -29.56 14.39
N SER A 330 23.36 -28.46 14.38
CA SER A 330 23.62 -27.32 13.49
C SER A 330 24.00 -26.09 14.30
N ILE A 331 25.01 -25.35 13.86
CA ILE A 331 25.47 -24.14 14.51
C ILE A 331 25.35 -22.94 13.58
N GLU A 332 24.69 -21.88 14.07
CA GLU A 332 24.60 -20.62 13.32
C GLU A 332 25.95 -19.91 13.29
N VAL A 333 26.39 -19.55 12.07
CA VAL A 333 27.62 -18.79 11.86
C VAL A 333 27.34 -17.53 11.02
N LEU A 334 28.04 -16.46 11.39
CA LEU A 334 27.96 -15.20 10.65
C LEU A 334 29.03 -15.18 9.55
N PRO A 335 28.68 -14.90 8.28
CA PRO A 335 29.68 -14.66 7.26
C PRO A 335 30.67 -13.56 7.68
N PRO A 336 31.95 -13.65 7.31
CA PRO A 336 32.94 -12.66 7.68
C PRO A 336 32.69 -11.29 7.09
N ARG A 337 33.20 -10.24 7.72
CA ARG A 337 33.23 -8.91 7.13
C ARG A 337 34.34 -8.86 6.08
N GLY A 338 33.99 -8.37 4.89
CA GLY A 338 34.89 -8.35 3.75
C GLY A 338 34.97 -9.72 3.05
N TRP A 339 36.09 -10.02 2.44
CA TRP A 339 36.27 -11.15 1.51
C TRP A 339 37.30 -12.20 2.00
N ASP A 340 37.84 -12.03 3.20
CA ASP A 340 38.80 -13.00 3.76
C ASP A 340 38.12 -14.31 4.14
N ARG A 341 38.34 -15.33 3.31
CA ARG A 341 37.78 -16.67 3.51
C ARG A 341 38.33 -17.40 4.72
N ASN A 342 39.57 -17.11 5.13
CA ASN A 342 40.18 -17.80 6.27
C ASN A 342 39.44 -17.50 7.59
N ALA A 343 38.78 -16.35 7.65
CA ALA A 343 37.96 -15.96 8.79
C ALA A 343 36.72 -16.85 9.03
N ILE A 344 36.31 -17.66 8.05
CA ILE A 344 35.22 -18.65 8.20
C ILE A 344 35.74 -20.09 8.13
N VAL A 345 36.76 -20.37 7.32
CA VAL A 345 37.31 -21.71 7.12
C VAL A 345 37.94 -22.27 8.39
N GLY A 346 38.76 -21.48 9.12
CA GLY A 346 39.37 -21.91 10.36
C GLY A 346 38.35 -22.34 11.42
N PRO A 347 37.44 -21.46 11.83
CA PRO A 347 36.35 -21.83 12.75
C PRO A 347 35.49 -23.00 12.28
N ALA A 348 35.23 -23.11 10.96
CA ALA A 348 34.45 -24.22 10.41
C ALA A 348 35.15 -25.58 10.57
N HIS A 349 36.48 -25.64 10.44
CA HIS A 349 37.26 -26.85 10.75
C HIS A 349 37.11 -27.26 12.22
N GLU A 350 37.27 -26.29 13.14
CA GLU A 350 37.15 -26.56 14.59
C GLU A 350 35.74 -27.12 14.93
N LEU A 351 34.70 -26.55 14.34
CA LEU A 351 33.30 -27.02 14.55
C LEU A 351 33.09 -28.43 13.98
N LYS A 352 33.63 -28.71 12.80
CA LYS A 352 33.55 -30.04 12.19
C LYS A 352 34.28 -31.07 13.06
N ASP A 353 35.48 -30.76 13.54
CA ASP A 353 36.26 -31.65 14.41
C ASP A 353 35.57 -31.87 15.77
N ALA A 354 34.79 -30.91 16.24
CA ALA A 354 33.92 -31.02 17.41
C ALA A 354 32.66 -31.84 17.19
N GLY A 355 32.40 -32.34 15.98
CA GLY A 355 31.28 -33.21 15.66
C GLY A 355 29.99 -32.47 15.26
N VAL A 356 30.10 -31.20 14.83
CA VAL A 356 28.97 -30.45 14.27
C VAL A 356 28.65 -30.99 12.88
N ASP A 357 27.35 -31.20 12.59
CA ASP A 357 26.90 -31.79 11.33
C ASP A 357 26.73 -30.76 10.22
N SER A 358 26.31 -29.54 10.56
CA SER A 358 26.08 -28.49 9.58
C SER A 358 26.28 -27.08 10.15
N LEU A 359 26.57 -26.13 9.26
CA LEU A 359 26.63 -24.70 9.60
C LEU A 359 25.45 -23.94 9.01
N ALA A 360 24.64 -23.31 9.84
CA ALA A 360 23.56 -22.41 9.42
C ALA A 360 24.14 -21.01 9.14
N ILE A 361 24.22 -20.63 7.86
CA ILE A 361 24.88 -19.40 7.43
C ILE A 361 23.87 -18.31 7.18
N VAL A 362 23.93 -17.24 7.99
CA VAL A 362 22.94 -16.14 8.02
C VAL A 362 23.18 -15.15 6.89
N ASP A 363 22.10 -14.78 6.18
CA ASP A 363 22.17 -13.79 5.10
C ASP A 363 21.86 -12.37 5.61
N GLY A 364 22.80 -11.46 5.39
CA GLY A 364 22.65 -10.03 5.67
C GLY A 364 22.33 -9.65 7.13
N PRO A 365 22.90 -10.29 8.16
CA PRO A 365 22.52 -10.04 9.54
C PRO A 365 22.78 -8.58 9.93
N ARG A 366 21.78 -7.95 10.55
CA ARG A 366 21.82 -6.56 11.05
C ARG A 366 22.15 -5.52 9.97
N SER A 367 21.78 -5.76 8.70
CA SER A 367 21.98 -4.82 7.58
C SER A 367 23.43 -4.30 7.45
N ARG A 368 24.41 -5.14 7.72
CA ARG A 368 25.86 -4.81 7.59
C ARG A 368 26.46 -5.56 6.42
N SER A 369 27.38 -4.90 5.71
CA SER A 369 28.12 -5.52 4.61
C SER A 369 28.97 -6.70 5.11
N ARG A 370 28.74 -7.87 4.52
CA ARG A 370 29.43 -9.13 4.79
C ARG A 370 29.58 -9.94 3.50
N MET A 371 30.40 -10.99 3.54
CA MET A 371 30.40 -12.01 2.49
C MET A 371 28.98 -12.56 2.31
N GLY A 372 28.52 -12.78 1.07
CA GLY A 372 27.21 -13.36 0.82
C GLY A 372 27.08 -14.75 1.42
N ALA A 373 25.92 -15.08 2.01
CA ALA A 373 25.71 -16.37 2.66
C ALA A 373 25.96 -17.55 1.71
N LEU A 374 25.51 -17.46 0.45
CA LEU A 374 25.74 -18.48 -0.57
C LEU A 374 27.25 -18.66 -0.86
N SER A 375 28.00 -17.56 -1.00
CA SER A 375 29.44 -17.64 -1.24
C SER A 375 30.18 -18.28 -0.04
N ALA A 376 29.77 -17.91 1.18
CA ALA A 376 30.33 -18.51 2.39
C ALA A 376 30.01 -20.02 2.50
N ALA A 377 28.80 -20.44 2.13
CA ALA A 377 28.40 -21.84 2.11
C ALA A 377 29.25 -22.66 1.14
N VAL A 378 29.42 -22.18 -0.10
CA VAL A 378 30.26 -22.84 -1.11
C VAL A 378 31.69 -23.01 -0.62
N ILE A 379 32.28 -21.96 -0.02
CA ILE A 379 33.64 -22.02 0.53
C ILE A 379 33.73 -23.09 1.63
N VAL A 380 32.80 -23.10 2.57
CA VAL A 380 32.79 -24.02 3.70
C VAL A 380 32.63 -25.47 3.24
N GLU A 381 31.72 -25.74 2.28
CA GLU A 381 31.52 -27.07 1.73
C GLU A 381 32.76 -27.56 0.93
N GLN A 382 33.35 -26.69 0.11
CA GLN A 382 34.48 -27.07 -0.72
C GLN A 382 35.81 -27.22 0.05
N GLU A 383 36.07 -26.32 1.00
CA GLU A 383 37.38 -26.30 1.70
C GLU A 383 37.34 -27.11 3.00
N VAL A 384 36.21 -27.18 3.69
CA VAL A 384 36.09 -27.88 4.98
C VAL A 384 35.31 -29.19 4.83
N GLY A 385 34.40 -29.28 3.90
CA GLY A 385 33.54 -30.46 3.70
C GLY A 385 32.57 -30.68 4.84
N ILE A 386 32.00 -29.61 5.40
CA ILE A 386 30.85 -29.60 6.32
C ILE A 386 29.65 -29.03 5.61
N GLU A 387 28.50 -29.65 5.78
CA GLU A 387 27.27 -29.19 5.11
C GLU A 387 26.83 -27.81 5.57
N ALA A 388 26.29 -27.00 4.65
CA ALA A 388 25.82 -25.67 4.93
C ALA A 388 24.32 -25.52 4.73
N ILE A 389 23.63 -24.96 5.74
CA ILE A 389 22.24 -24.51 5.65
C ILE A 389 22.26 -23.01 5.35
N VAL A 390 21.87 -22.62 4.14
CA VAL A 390 21.90 -21.22 3.72
C VAL A 390 20.59 -20.53 4.11
N HIS A 391 20.68 -19.50 4.94
CA HIS A 391 19.57 -18.56 5.12
C HIS A 391 19.56 -17.60 3.93
N TYR A 392 18.50 -17.61 3.16
CA TYR A 392 18.38 -16.80 1.96
C TYR A 392 17.29 -15.74 2.11
N THR A 393 17.70 -14.47 2.11
CA THR A 393 16.77 -13.34 2.24
C THR A 393 16.27 -12.94 0.86
N CYS A 394 15.03 -13.28 0.52
CA CYS A 394 14.44 -13.01 -0.78
C CYS A 394 14.02 -11.54 -0.98
N ARG A 395 13.99 -10.73 0.08
CA ARG A 395 13.50 -9.34 0.04
C ARG A 395 14.17 -8.46 -1.00
N ASP A 396 15.48 -8.63 -1.20
CA ASP A 396 16.29 -7.75 -2.06
C ASP A 396 16.88 -8.52 -3.27
N ARG A 397 16.33 -9.69 -3.60
CA ARG A 397 16.84 -10.56 -4.66
C ARG A 397 15.71 -11.12 -5.51
N ASN A 398 15.89 -11.09 -6.82
CA ASN A 398 15.00 -11.78 -7.76
C ASN A 398 15.40 -13.27 -7.79
N MET A 399 14.41 -14.13 -7.60
CA MET A 399 14.56 -15.57 -7.86
C MET A 399 14.19 -15.87 -9.30
#